data_aa80191323f3d0c76a6b763a1aea63f2
#
_entry.id   aa80191323f3d0c76a6b763a1aea63f2
#
_cell.length_a   1.000
_cell.length_b   1.000
_cell.length_c   1.000
_cell.angle_alpha   90.00
_cell.angle_beta   90.00
_cell.angle_gamma   90.00
#
_symmetry.space_group_name_H-M   'P 1'
#
loop_
_entity.id
_entity.type
_entity.pdbx_description
1 polymer ?
#
loop_
_entity_poly.entity_id
_entity_poly.type
_entity_poly.pdbx_seq_one_letter_code
_entity_poly.pdbx_strand_id
1 'polypeptide(L)'
;MKAIAENTLEVISKSIDLMNYTYTVTSNHKRYPKKFVMLVNEIQRTCMKIYKKLMNANRMQLKSDDEKQKRIRLQTDAITLCDELSCFIQLSMDLNLIGSNTVEFWQKKISDIKYMTIAWRTKDKSR
;
A
#
# COMPACT_ATOMS: atom_id res chain seq x y z
N MET A 1 -17.17 -18.03 -4.24
CA MET A 1 -15.88 -17.73 -3.84
C MET A 1 -15.78 -16.69 -2.77
N LYS A 2 -16.52 -16.95 -1.70
CA LYS A 2 -16.60 -16.08 -0.53
C LYS A 2 -15.21 -15.78 0.06
N ALA A 3 -14.37 -16.80 0.19
CA ALA A 3 -13.05 -16.64 0.80
C ALA A 3 -12.14 -15.67 0.02
N ILE A 4 -12.21 -15.68 -1.33
CA ILE A 4 -11.41 -14.80 -2.18
C ILE A 4 -11.94 -13.37 -2.09
N ALA A 5 -13.28 -13.20 -2.11
CA ALA A 5 -13.91 -11.89 -1.95
C ALA A 5 -13.60 -11.29 -0.58
N GLU A 6 -13.63 -12.10 0.48
CA GLU A 6 -13.30 -11.67 1.84
C GLU A 6 -11.84 -11.23 1.94
N ASN A 7 -10.89 -11.99 1.35
CA ASN A 7 -9.47 -11.62 1.34
C ASN A 7 -9.22 -10.33 0.56
N THR A 8 -9.92 -10.14 -0.55
CA THR A 8 -9.81 -8.92 -1.34
C THR A 8 -10.34 -7.72 -0.56
N LEU A 9 -11.49 -7.87 0.09
CA LEU A 9 -12.04 -6.82 0.95
C LEU A 9 -11.11 -6.51 2.11
N GLU A 10 -10.46 -7.52 2.66
CA GLU A 10 -9.49 -7.33 3.75
C GLU A 10 -8.29 -6.51 3.31
N VAL A 11 -7.71 -6.79 2.14
CA VAL A 11 -6.55 -6.02 1.65
C VAL A 11 -6.92 -4.57 1.36
N ILE A 12 -8.12 -4.32 0.86
CA ILE A 12 -8.61 -2.96 0.63
C ILE A 12 -8.82 -2.24 1.95
N SER A 13 -9.43 -2.91 2.92
CA SER A 13 -9.64 -2.37 4.27
C SER A 13 -8.30 -2.01 4.93
N LYS A 14 -7.30 -2.86 4.79
CA LYS A 14 -5.95 -2.60 5.31
C LYS A 14 -5.30 -1.41 4.59
N SER A 15 -5.56 -1.21 3.30
CA SER A 15 -5.02 -0.06 2.58
C SER A 15 -5.65 1.25 3.06
N ILE A 16 -6.92 1.24 3.44
CA ILE A 16 -7.58 2.40 4.05
C ILE A 16 -6.97 2.68 5.43
N ASP A 17 -6.78 1.64 6.23
CA ASP A 17 -6.13 1.78 7.54
C ASP A 17 -4.71 2.34 7.39
N LEU A 18 -3.96 1.89 6.39
CA LEU A 18 -2.63 2.42 6.09
C LEU A 18 -2.70 3.92 5.75
N MET A 19 -3.66 4.34 4.94
CA MET A 19 -3.83 5.76 4.62
C MET A 19 -4.10 6.59 5.87
N ASN A 20 -5.02 6.13 6.72
CA ASN A 20 -5.36 6.82 7.96
C ASN A 20 -4.14 6.96 8.88
N TYR A 21 -3.41 5.88 9.07
CA TYR A 21 -2.20 5.89 9.90
C TYR A 21 -1.14 6.82 9.32
N THR A 22 -0.92 6.73 8.01
CA THR A 22 0.07 7.55 7.29
C THR A 22 -0.24 9.04 7.46
N TYR A 23 -1.50 9.44 7.28
CA TYR A 23 -1.90 10.83 7.48
C TYR A 23 -1.71 11.29 8.92
N THR A 24 -2.05 10.43 9.88
CA THR A 24 -1.88 10.74 11.31
C THR A 24 -0.41 11.03 11.64
N VAL A 25 0.50 10.16 11.18
CA VAL A 25 1.93 10.32 11.47
C VAL A 25 2.51 11.53 10.75
N THR A 26 2.24 11.67 9.45
CA THR A 26 2.86 12.72 8.63
C THR A 26 2.29 14.12 8.88
N SER A 27 1.09 14.21 9.46
CA SER A 27 0.50 15.50 9.85
C SER A 27 1.04 16.03 11.17
N ASN A 28 1.82 15.25 11.88
CA ASN A 28 2.45 15.68 13.13
C ASN A 28 3.67 16.55 12.81
N HIS A 29 3.54 17.85 12.99
CA HIS A 29 4.60 18.82 12.66
C HIS A 29 5.86 18.69 13.52
N LYS A 30 5.77 18.04 14.68
CA LYS A 30 6.95 17.75 15.51
C LYS A 30 7.80 16.65 14.87
N ARG A 31 7.15 15.67 14.23
CA ARG A 31 7.85 14.58 13.53
C ARG A 31 8.25 15.00 12.12
N TYR A 32 7.33 15.67 11.40
CA TYR A 32 7.56 16.10 10.02
C TYR A 32 7.44 17.62 9.92
N PRO A 33 8.51 18.36 10.25
CA PRO A 33 8.53 19.83 10.08
C PRO A 33 8.31 20.25 8.63
N LYS A 34 7.90 21.50 8.43
CA LYS A 34 7.55 22.06 7.11
C LYS A 34 8.64 21.86 6.03
N LYS A 35 9.92 21.88 6.43
CA LYS A 35 11.01 21.71 5.46
C LYS A 35 11.00 20.34 4.77
N PHE A 36 10.25 19.36 5.31
CA PHE A 36 10.11 18.02 4.74
C PHE A 36 8.80 17.84 3.98
N VAL A 37 8.16 18.95 3.56
CA VAL A 37 6.86 18.88 2.87
C VAL A 37 6.88 18.01 1.60
N MET A 38 7.99 18.03 0.87
CA MET A 38 8.10 17.20 -0.35
C MET A 38 8.10 15.72 -0.01
N LEU A 39 8.82 15.33 1.04
CA LEU A 39 8.82 13.93 1.51
C LEU A 39 7.43 13.52 1.97
N VAL A 40 6.77 14.36 2.76
CA VAL A 40 5.39 14.11 3.22
C VAL A 40 4.45 13.91 2.04
N ASN A 41 4.52 14.79 1.04
CA ASN A 41 3.67 14.69 -0.14
C ASN A 41 3.89 13.37 -0.89
N GLU A 42 5.14 12.95 -1.05
CA GLU A 42 5.46 11.68 -1.72
C GLU A 42 4.96 10.48 -0.93
N ILE A 43 5.12 10.49 0.39
CA ILE A 43 4.62 9.44 1.27
C ILE A 43 3.10 9.32 1.13
N GLN A 44 2.39 10.43 1.26
CA GLN A 44 0.93 10.44 1.20
C GLN A 44 0.43 10.03 -0.19
N ARG A 45 1.06 10.54 -1.24
CA ARG A 45 0.70 10.22 -2.62
C ARG A 45 0.90 8.75 -2.93
N THR A 46 2.06 8.18 -2.54
CA THR A 46 2.37 6.77 -2.76
C THR A 46 1.35 5.89 -2.06
N CYS A 47 1.01 6.24 -0.81
CA CYS A 47 0.01 5.52 -0.04
C CYS A 47 -1.37 5.53 -0.71
N MET A 48 -1.80 6.68 -1.22
CA MET A 48 -3.06 6.81 -1.93
C MET A 48 -3.06 6.00 -3.23
N LYS A 49 -1.95 5.95 -3.94
CA LYS A 49 -1.81 5.15 -5.17
C LYS A 49 -1.96 3.66 -4.89
N ILE A 50 -1.43 3.17 -3.76
CA ILE A 50 -1.62 1.77 -3.35
C ILE A 50 -3.12 1.46 -3.28
N TYR A 51 -3.87 2.27 -2.56
CA TYR A 51 -5.32 2.11 -2.44
C TYR A 51 -6.00 2.11 -3.82
N LYS A 52 -5.67 3.09 -4.66
CA LYS A 52 -6.28 3.21 -5.99
C LYS A 52 -6.01 1.99 -6.87
N LYS A 53 -4.78 1.47 -6.86
CA LYS A 53 -4.42 0.27 -7.64
C LYS A 53 -5.19 -0.94 -7.16
N LEU A 54 -5.30 -1.13 -5.86
CA LEU A 54 -6.04 -2.26 -5.27
C LEU A 54 -7.54 -2.16 -5.60
N MET A 55 -8.12 -0.98 -5.47
CA MET A 55 -9.53 -0.76 -5.82
C MET A 55 -9.79 -1.02 -7.30
N ASN A 56 -8.92 -0.53 -8.17
CA ASN A 56 -9.08 -0.73 -9.60
C ASN A 56 -8.90 -2.20 -9.99
N ALA A 57 -7.95 -2.90 -9.34
CA ALA A 57 -7.78 -4.34 -9.55
C ALA A 57 -9.04 -5.11 -9.15
N ASN A 58 -9.65 -4.74 -8.01
CA ASN A 58 -10.87 -5.39 -7.53
C ASN A 58 -12.06 -5.20 -8.49
N ARG A 59 -12.09 -4.09 -9.23
CA ARG A 59 -13.14 -3.82 -10.21
C ARG A 59 -12.99 -4.64 -11.49
N MET A 60 -11.78 -5.12 -11.79
CA MET A 60 -11.55 -5.95 -12.97
C MET A 60 -12.14 -7.32 -12.74
N GLN A 61 -13.01 -7.76 -13.66
CA GLN A 61 -13.56 -9.10 -13.64
C GLN A 61 -12.67 -10.01 -14.50
N LEU A 62 -12.60 -11.29 -14.15
CA LEU A 62 -11.76 -12.25 -14.89
C LEU A 62 -12.55 -12.87 -16.05
N LYS A 63 -13.16 -12.03 -16.90
CA LYS A 63 -14.00 -12.50 -18.01
C LYS A 63 -13.24 -12.76 -19.30
N SER A 64 -12.05 -12.17 -19.43
CA SER A 64 -11.20 -12.31 -20.60
C SER A 64 -9.74 -12.29 -20.19
N ASP A 65 -8.86 -12.76 -21.09
CA ASP A 65 -7.42 -12.70 -20.86
C ASP A 65 -6.93 -11.25 -20.71
N ASP A 66 -7.52 -10.34 -21.46
CA ASP A 66 -7.16 -8.91 -21.39
C ASP A 66 -7.47 -8.34 -20.00
N GLU A 67 -8.66 -8.60 -19.47
CA GLU A 67 -9.02 -8.16 -18.12
C GLU A 67 -8.15 -8.80 -17.06
N LYS A 68 -7.83 -10.08 -17.20
CA LYS A 68 -6.93 -10.80 -16.30
C LYS A 68 -5.56 -10.14 -16.26
N GLN A 69 -5.00 -9.81 -17.43
CA GLN A 69 -3.69 -9.18 -17.51
C GLN A 69 -3.70 -7.78 -16.90
N LYS A 70 -4.76 -7.02 -17.10
CA LYS A 70 -4.91 -5.69 -16.49
C LYS A 70 -4.97 -5.79 -14.97
N ARG A 71 -5.73 -6.74 -14.44
CA ARG A 71 -5.83 -6.97 -13.00
C ARG A 71 -4.48 -7.35 -12.39
N ILE A 72 -3.76 -8.27 -13.03
CA ILE A 72 -2.42 -8.68 -12.59
C ILE A 72 -1.45 -7.50 -12.61
N ARG A 73 -1.52 -6.65 -13.62
CA ARG A 73 -0.68 -5.45 -13.72
C ARG A 73 -0.95 -4.48 -12.58
N LEU A 74 -2.23 -4.26 -12.25
CA LEU A 74 -2.61 -3.39 -11.13
C LEU A 74 -2.12 -3.93 -9.80
N GLN A 75 -2.21 -5.24 -9.60
CA GLN A 75 -1.68 -5.90 -8.40
C GLN A 75 -0.16 -5.74 -8.32
N THR A 76 0.54 -5.92 -9.43
CA THR A 76 1.98 -5.74 -9.51
C THR A 76 2.38 -4.29 -9.21
N ASP A 77 1.64 -3.32 -9.73
CA ASP A 77 1.86 -1.91 -9.44
C ASP A 77 1.70 -1.62 -7.94
N ALA A 78 0.68 -2.19 -7.31
CA ALA A 78 0.46 -2.01 -5.87
C ALA A 78 1.63 -2.58 -5.06
N ILE A 79 2.15 -3.74 -5.44
CA ILE A 79 3.31 -4.35 -4.78
C ILE A 79 4.54 -3.44 -4.89
N THR A 80 4.80 -2.92 -6.09
CA THR A 80 5.91 -1.99 -6.32
C THR A 80 5.77 -0.72 -5.48
N LEU A 81 4.56 -0.18 -5.40
CA LEU A 81 4.29 1.01 -4.58
C LEU A 81 4.48 0.73 -3.08
N CYS A 82 4.17 -0.47 -2.62
CA CYS A 82 4.46 -0.87 -1.23
C CYS A 82 5.97 -0.82 -0.96
N ASP A 83 6.78 -1.30 -1.89
CA ASP A 83 8.23 -1.25 -1.75
C ASP A 83 8.75 0.19 -1.76
N GLU A 84 8.21 1.05 -2.62
CA GLU A 84 8.56 2.47 -2.66
C GLU A 84 8.21 3.16 -1.35
N LEU A 85 7.01 2.92 -0.83
CA LEU A 85 6.57 3.50 0.44
C LEU A 85 7.48 3.05 1.58
N SER A 86 7.81 1.77 1.61
CA SER A 86 8.74 1.21 2.61
C SER A 86 10.08 1.95 2.61
N CYS A 87 10.60 2.28 1.42
CA CYS A 87 11.85 3.04 1.30
C CYS A 87 11.71 4.45 1.87
N PHE A 88 10.58 5.13 1.65
CA PHE A 88 10.34 6.46 2.21
C PHE A 88 10.24 6.44 3.73
N ILE A 89 9.66 5.38 4.29
CA ILE A 89 9.58 5.22 5.75
C ILE A 89 10.99 5.00 6.33
N GLN A 90 11.80 4.19 5.66
CA GLN A 90 13.19 3.99 6.08
C GLN A 90 13.98 5.30 6.00
N LEU A 91 13.80 6.08 4.94
CA LEU A 91 14.41 7.40 4.80
C LEU A 91 14.00 8.30 5.97
N SER A 92 12.73 8.28 6.35
CA SER A 92 12.23 9.07 7.48
C SER A 92 12.94 8.71 8.78
N MET A 93 13.22 7.42 9.00
CA MET A 93 13.98 6.97 10.15
C MET A 93 15.44 7.46 10.07
N ASP A 94 16.07 7.32 8.91
CA ASP A 94 17.46 7.75 8.69
C ASP A 94 17.63 9.25 8.90
N LEU A 95 16.61 10.03 8.61
CA LEU A 95 16.57 11.48 8.85
C LEU A 95 16.20 11.84 10.30
N ASN A 96 16.01 10.84 11.15
CA ASN A 96 15.62 11.01 12.56
C ASN A 96 14.26 11.70 12.76
N LEU A 97 13.35 11.53 11.80
CA LEU A 97 12.00 12.10 11.90
C LEU A 97 11.07 11.23 12.75
N ILE A 98 11.29 9.92 12.73
CA ILE A 98 10.47 8.93 13.46
C ILE A 98 11.38 7.89 14.10
N GLY A 99 10.93 7.32 15.21
CA GLY A 99 11.66 6.28 15.93
C GLY A 99 11.38 4.87 15.41
N SER A 100 12.17 3.92 15.90
CA SER A 100 12.10 2.52 15.46
C SER A 100 10.74 1.88 15.69
N ASN A 101 10.05 2.20 16.80
CA ASN A 101 8.73 1.64 17.09
C ASN A 101 7.69 2.07 16.04
N THR A 102 7.71 3.35 15.67
CA THR A 102 6.83 3.88 14.63
C THR A 102 7.14 3.23 13.27
N VAL A 103 8.43 3.08 12.95
CA VAL A 103 8.87 2.42 11.72
C VAL A 103 8.38 0.98 11.67
N GLU A 104 8.59 0.20 12.72
CA GLU A 104 8.14 -1.20 12.77
C GLU A 104 6.64 -1.33 12.57
N PHE A 105 5.87 -0.51 13.28
CA PHE A 105 4.41 -0.53 13.19
C PHE A 105 3.93 -0.18 11.79
N TRP A 106 4.53 0.84 11.18
CA TRP A 106 4.19 1.30 9.83
C TRP A 106 4.59 0.26 8.77
N GLN A 107 5.83 -0.25 8.88
CA GLN A 107 6.34 -1.26 7.93
C GLN A 107 5.52 -2.55 7.98
N LYS A 108 5.04 -2.94 9.16
CA LYS A 108 4.18 -4.12 9.28
C LYS A 108 2.87 -3.93 8.48
N LYS A 109 2.25 -2.76 8.56
CA LYS A 109 1.05 -2.44 7.79
C LYS A 109 1.31 -2.54 6.29
N ILE A 110 2.42 -2.01 5.83
CA ILE A 110 2.83 -2.06 4.41
C ILE A 110 3.08 -3.50 3.98
N SER A 111 3.82 -4.24 4.79
CA SER A 111 4.18 -5.63 4.53
C SER A 111 2.95 -6.54 4.42
N ASP A 112 1.98 -6.36 5.31
CA ASP A 112 0.74 -7.13 5.29
C ASP A 112 0.00 -6.94 3.95
N ILE A 113 -0.12 -5.70 3.49
CA ILE A 113 -0.75 -5.38 2.21
C ILE A 113 0.02 -6.02 1.04
N LYS A 114 1.34 -5.87 1.07
CA LYS A 114 2.21 -6.41 0.00
C LYS A 114 2.02 -7.92 -0.14
N TYR A 115 2.11 -8.66 0.95
CA TYR A 115 2.03 -10.12 0.89
C TYR A 115 0.62 -10.64 0.62
N MET A 116 -0.41 -9.96 1.09
CA MET A 116 -1.79 -10.28 0.72
C MET A 116 -2.02 -10.06 -0.78
N THR A 117 -1.47 -9.00 -1.34
CA THR A 117 -1.58 -8.70 -2.77
C THR A 117 -0.82 -9.74 -3.61
N ILE A 118 0.37 -10.16 -3.17
CA ILE A 118 1.13 -11.23 -3.82
C ILE A 118 0.31 -12.52 -3.85
N ALA A 119 -0.30 -12.89 -2.73
CA ALA A 119 -1.12 -14.09 -2.64
C ALA A 119 -2.34 -14.01 -3.58
N TRP A 120 -2.99 -12.86 -3.62
CA TRP A 120 -4.12 -12.60 -4.52
C TRP A 120 -3.69 -12.73 -5.99
N ARG A 121 -2.58 -12.09 -6.35
CA ARG A 121 -2.04 -12.18 -7.72
C ARG A 121 -1.70 -13.60 -8.11
N THR A 122 -1.11 -14.37 -7.20
CA THR A 122 -0.76 -15.78 -7.44
C THR A 122 -2.01 -16.59 -7.78
N LYS A 123 -3.09 -16.38 -7.03
CA LYS A 123 -4.38 -17.04 -7.31
C LYS A 123 -4.92 -16.66 -8.68
N ASP A 124 -4.88 -15.38 -9.01
CA ASP A 124 -5.39 -14.91 -10.30
C ASP A 124 -4.57 -15.46 -11.47
N LYS A 125 -3.27 -15.61 -11.31
CA LYS A 125 -2.40 -16.18 -12.35
C LYS A 125 -2.74 -17.64 -12.64
N SER A 126 -3.21 -18.37 -11.65
CA SER A 126 -3.54 -19.80 -11.78
C SER A 126 -4.94 -20.06 -12.35
N ARG A 127 -5.70 -19.04 -12.61
CA ARG A 127 -7.07 -19.16 -13.15
C ARG A 127 -7.11 -19.20 -14.70
#